data_1d722a2628ecb8b6b9029ed0495ed99f
#
_entry.id   1d722a2628ecb8b6b9029ed0495ed99f
#
_cell.length_a   1.000
_cell.length_b   1.000
_cell.length_c   1.000
_cell.angle_alpha   90.00
_cell.angle_beta   90.00
_cell.angle_gamma   90.00
#
_symmetry.space_group_name_H-M   'P 1'
#
loop_
_entity.id
_entity.type
_entity.pdbx_description
1 polymer ?
#
loop_
_entity_poly.entity_id
_entity_poly.type
_entity_poly.pdbx_seq_one_letter_code
_entity_poly.pdbx_strand_id
1 'polypeptide(L)'
;MFIFSAMGLATPINGFETNMNNTFLLSAPLLESINIDSFGLFSADMWRLILGGLQTTAIIFVFASITAILLGIILAYLAISHKCPWLFKPLNWFVTTVHDIPSVALMMLFYYVIFAGEMNGIVVSIIALGVYTSGSLSKLFKIHILQVGKGQIEAGRVLGMTTPQCYKYIVLPQAVKSMLPLFIAELKIQLRATSYAGYISQNDLIKAVFAVQKQYDDTFIPLIIASIFYLILSWMITQLIQFLCVKIFKYD
;
A
#
# COMPACT_ATOMS: atom_id res chain seq x y z
N MET A 1 -28.94 2.57 -31.47
CA MET A 1 -29.96 1.51 -31.29
C MET A 1 -30.10 0.61 -32.52
N PHE A 2 -29.61 0.96 -33.72
CA PHE A 2 -29.77 0.18 -34.96
C PHE A 2 -28.61 -0.78 -35.29
N ILE A 3 -27.47 -0.70 -34.61
CA ILE A 3 -26.28 -1.51 -34.92
C ILE A 3 -26.27 -2.85 -34.15
N PHE A 4 -26.96 -2.97 -33.03
CA PHE A 4 -27.03 -4.20 -32.23
C PHE A 4 -28.08 -5.22 -32.71
N SER A 5 -29.05 -4.79 -33.53
CA SER A 5 -30.07 -5.69 -34.10
C SER A 5 -29.56 -6.57 -35.22
N ALA A 6 -28.43 -6.20 -35.87
CA ALA A 6 -27.84 -6.93 -37.00
C ALA A 6 -26.94 -8.11 -36.60
N MET A 7 -26.60 -8.27 -35.31
CA MET A 7 -25.68 -9.31 -34.83
C MET A 7 -26.36 -10.49 -34.11
N GLY A 8 -27.71 -10.59 -34.11
CA GLY A 8 -28.41 -11.76 -33.53
C GLY A 8 -28.22 -11.98 -32.04
N LEU A 9 -27.79 -10.98 -31.28
CA LEU A 9 -27.50 -11.04 -29.83
C LEU A 9 -28.57 -10.33 -28.97
N ALA A 10 -29.80 -10.24 -29.46
CA ALA A 10 -30.92 -9.74 -28.69
C ALA A 10 -31.48 -10.86 -27.79
N THR A 11 -30.85 -11.14 -26.68
CA THR A 11 -31.52 -11.82 -25.56
C THR A 11 -32.38 -10.78 -24.84
N PRO A 12 -33.65 -11.10 -24.53
CA PRO A 12 -34.55 -10.14 -23.89
C PRO A 12 -34.05 -9.76 -22.50
N ILE A 13 -34.03 -8.46 -22.22
CA ILE A 13 -33.62 -7.80 -20.98
C ILE A 13 -34.43 -8.30 -19.74
N ASN A 14 -35.57 -8.96 -19.96
CA ASN A 14 -36.45 -9.50 -18.91
C ASN A 14 -35.79 -10.59 -18.02
N GLY A 15 -34.73 -11.26 -18.49
CA GLY A 15 -33.99 -12.25 -17.69
C GLY A 15 -33.02 -11.62 -16.69
N PHE A 16 -32.60 -10.38 -16.91
CA PHE A 16 -31.66 -9.70 -16.02
C PHE A 16 -32.35 -9.09 -14.78
N GLU A 17 -33.55 -8.55 -14.95
CA GLU A 17 -34.35 -8.01 -13.84
C GLU A 17 -34.88 -9.11 -12.91
N THR A 18 -35.32 -10.25 -13.46
CA THR A 18 -35.73 -11.40 -12.64
C THR A 18 -34.57 -12.02 -11.88
N ASN A 19 -33.35 -11.99 -12.44
CA ASN A 19 -32.17 -12.51 -11.76
C ASN A 19 -31.67 -11.56 -10.64
N MET A 20 -31.77 -10.24 -10.83
CA MET A 20 -31.45 -9.26 -9.79
C MET A 20 -32.42 -9.36 -8.60
N ASN A 21 -33.72 -9.47 -8.86
CA ASN A 21 -34.72 -9.61 -7.80
C ASN A 21 -34.54 -10.93 -7.02
N ASN A 22 -34.22 -12.03 -7.71
CA ASN A 22 -33.91 -13.30 -7.05
C ASN A 22 -32.61 -13.26 -6.24
N THR A 23 -31.59 -12.55 -6.72
CA THR A 23 -30.34 -12.37 -5.97
C THR A 23 -30.56 -11.50 -4.74
N PHE A 24 -31.43 -10.50 -4.82
CA PHE A 24 -31.79 -9.64 -3.69
C PHE A 24 -32.67 -10.39 -2.66
N LEU A 25 -33.59 -11.26 -3.13
CA LEU A 25 -34.42 -12.10 -2.25
C LEU A 25 -33.60 -13.24 -1.60
N LEU A 26 -32.54 -13.73 -2.26
CA LEU A 26 -31.60 -14.70 -1.67
C LEU A 26 -30.67 -14.05 -0.62
N SER A 27 -30.48 -12.74 -0.66
CA SER A 27 -29.71 -12.01 0.37
C SER A 27 -30.57 -11.61 1.59
N ALA A 28 -31.90 -11.59 1.47
CA ALA A 28 -32.78 -11.27 2.59
C ALA A 28 -32.65 -12.24 3.79
N PRO A 29 -32.60 -13.56 3.61
CA PRO A 29 -32.36 -14.48 4.74
C PRO A 29 -30.97 -14.36 5.34
N LEU A 30 -29.98 -13.86 4.60
CA LEU A 30 -28.64 -13.56 5.14
C LEU A 30 -28.66 -12.34 6.06
N LEU A 31 -29.54 -11.38 5.81
CA LEU A 31 -29.72 -10.21 6.69
C LEU A 31 -30.54 -10.54 7.94
N GLU A 32 -31.51 -11.48 7.84
CA GLU A 32 -32.28 -11.97 8.99
C GLU A 32 -31.45 -12.90 9.91
N SER A 33 -30.42 -13.56 9.37
CA SER A 33 -29.51 -14.39 10.17
C SER A 33 -28.49 -13.58 10.97
N ILE A 34 -28.40 -12.26 10.78
CA ILE A 34 -27.56 -11.38 11.60
C ILE A 34 -28.26 -11.15 12.95
N ASN A 35 -28.18 -12.15 13.81
CA ASN A 35 -28.61 -12.04 15.18
C ASN A 35 -27.52 -11.31 15.97
N ILE A 36 -27.61 -9.98 16.01
CA ILE A 36 -26.66 -9.08 16.67
C ILE A 36 -26.51 -9.41 18.18
N ASP A 37 -27.54 -9.98 18.79
CA ASP A 37 -27.55 -10.31 20.21
C ASP A 37 -26.80 -11.62 20.54
N SER A 38 -26.60 -12.53 19.59
CA SER A 38 -25.83 -13.77 19.78
C SER A 38 -24.33 -13.56 19.64
N PHE A 39 -23.91 -12.36 19.20
CA PHE A 39 -22.52 -12.00 19.03
C PHE A 39 -21.91 -11.55 20.37
N GLY A 40 -20.92 -12.26 20.81
CA GLY A 40 -19.93 -11.73 21.76
C GLY A 40 -19.11 -10.58 21.15
N LEU A 41 -19.76 -9.70 20.35
CA LEU A 41 -19.16 -8.51 19.73
C LEU A 41 -18.49 -7.57 20.74
N PHE A 42 -18.84 -7.71 22.01
CA PHE A 42 -18.26 -6.97 23.12
C PHE A 42 -17.36 -7.83 24.00
N SER A 43 -17.01 -9.07 23.58
CA SER A 43 -16.08 -9.86 24.35
C SER A 43 -14.69 -9.20 24.33
N ALA A 44 -14.12 -9.05 25.52
CA ALA A 44 -12.78 -8.48 25.68
C ALA A 44 -11.73 -9.27 24.88
N ASP A 45 -11.93 -10.56 24.70
CA ASP A 45 -11.00 -11.44 23.99
C ASP A 45 -11.01 -11.21 22.49
N MET A 46 -12.18 -10.97 21.87
CA MET A 46 -12.28 -10.61 20.45
C MET A 46 -11.50 -9.30 20.17
N TRP A 47 -11.75 -8.27 20.99
CA TRP A 47 -11.07 -6.99 20.82
C TRP A 47 -9.57 -7.09 21.06
N ARG A 48 -9.14 -7.92 22.02
CA ARG A 48 -7.71 -8.17 22.28
C ARG A 48 -7.03 -8.79 21.04
N LEU A 49 -7.66 -9.75 20.36
CA LEU A 49 -7.15 -10.36 19.14
C LEU A 49 -7.06 -9.32 18.01
N ILE A 50 -8.13 -8.57 17.74
CA ILE A 50 -8.18 -7.59 16.67
C ILE A 50 -7.18 -6.46 16.89
N LEU A 51 -7.11 -5.90 18.11
CA LEU A 51 -6.17 -4.82 18.44
C LEU A 51 -4.71 -5.31 18.41
N GLY A 52 -4.45 -6.56 18.80
CA GLY A 52 -3.13 -7.18 18.67
C GLY A 52 -2.72 -7.31 17.20
N GLY A 53 -3.63 -7.76 16.34
CA GLY A 53 -3.41 -7.82 14.89
C GLY A 53 -3.21 -6.44 14.26
N LEU A 54 -4.00 -5.45 14.70
CA LEU A 54 -3.87 -4.05 14.26
C LEU A 54 -2.49 -3.48 14.64
N GLN A 55 -2.03 -3.74 15.86
CA GLN A 55 -0.70 -3.33 16.32
C GLN A 55 0.40 -3.92 15.45
N THR A 56 0.34 -5.22 15.17
CA THR A 56 1.31 -5.90 14.29
C THR A 56 1.31 -5.29 12.88
N THR A 57 0.13 -5.08 12.30
CA THR A 57 -0.05 -4.42 11.01
C THR A 57 0.57 -3.03 10.99
N ALA A 58 0.32 -2.21 12.03
CA ALA A 58 0.88 -0.87 12.15
C ALA A 58 2.41 -0.88 12.27
N ILE A 59 2.98 -1.79 13.06
CA ILE A 59 4.44 -1.94 13.21
C ILE A 59 5.06 -2.29 11.86
N ILE A 60 4.56 -3.33 11.18
CA ILE A 60 5.06 -3.74 9.86
C ILE A 60 4.98 -2.57 8.89
N PHE A 61 3.83 -1.89 8.81
CA PHE A 61 3.63 -0.77 7.90
C PHE A 61 4.61 0.38 8.13
N VAL A 62 4.76 0.84 9.37
CA VAL A 62 5.63 1.99 9.69
C VAL A 62 7.08 1.68 9.36
N PHE A 63 7.61 0.55 9.83
CA PHE A 63 9.02 0.21 9.60
C PHE A 63 9.30 -0.17 8.14
N ALA A 64 8.38 -0.86 7.46
CA ALA A 64 8.50 -1.12 6.03
C ALA A 64 8.43 0.17 5.19
N SER A 65 7.63 1.16 5.59
CA SER A 65 7.58 2.46 4.91
C SER A 65 8.89 3.24 5.08
N ILE A 66 9.47 3.24 6.29
CA ILE A 66 10.76 3.88 6.54
C ILE A 66 11.85 3.24 5.68
N THR A 67 11.94 1.91 5.66
CA THR A 67 12.90 1.17 4.81
C THR A 67 12.69 1.46 3.33
N ALA A 68 11.44 1.45 2.85
CA ALA A 68 11.10 1.74 1.47
C ALA A 68 11.50 3.16 1.04
N ILE A 69 11.23 4.14 1.88
CA ILE A 69 11.57 5.55 1.62
C ILE A 69 13.09 5.73 1.58
N LEU A 70 13.82 5.21 2.57
CA LEU A 70 15.28 5.33 2.63
C LEU A 70 15.94 4.66 1.41
N LEU A 71 15.58 3.42 1.09
CA LEU A 71 16.10 2.73 -0.09
C LEU A 71 15.68 3.42 -1.39
N GLY A 72 14.44 3.87 -1.49
CA GLY A 72 13.93 4.61 -2.65
C GLY A 72 14.69 5.91 -2.91
N ILE A 73 15.00 6.69 -1.86
CA ILE A 73 15.81 7.91 -1.97
C ILE A 73 17.23 7.59 -2.42
N ILE A 74 17.88 6.56 -1.82
CA ILE A 74 19.24 6.14 -2.20
C ILE A 74 19.27 5.73 -3.68
N LEU A 75 18.34 4.89 -4.12
CA LEU A 75 18.24 4.46 -5.52
C LEU A 75 17.98 5.62 -6.48
N ALA A 76 17.08 6.52 -6.15
CA ALA A 76 16.80 7.71 -6.96
C ALA A 76 18.02 8.62 -7.06
N TYR A 77 18.74 8.84 -5.94
CA TYR A 77 19.97 9.62 -5.93
C TYR A 77 21.06 9.00 -6.81
N LEU A 78 21.30 7.69 -6.69
CA LEU A 78 22.25 6.96 -7.52
C LEU A 78 21.88 7.03 -9.01
N ALA A 79 20.58 6.94 -9.31
CA ALA A 79 20.07 7.04 -10.68
C ALA A 79 20.27 8.42 -11.32
N ILE A 80 20.17 9.49 -10.53
CA ILE A 80 20.29 10.88 -11.01
C ILE A 80 21.75 11.32 -11.06
N SER A 81 22.57 10.92 -10.06
CA SER A 81 23.94 11.39 -9.92
C SER A 81 24.91 10.80 -10.94
N HIS A 82 24.61 9.65 -11.53
CA HIS A 82 25.49 8.87 -12.42
C HIS A 82 26.92 8.63 -11.91
N LYS A 83 27.18 8.89 -10.62
CA LYS A 83 28.54 8.80 -10.04
C LYS A 83 29.04 7.38 -9.84
N CYS A 84 28.13 6.41 -9.60
CA CYS A 84 28.47 5.03 -9.30
C CYS A 84 27.62 4.05 -10.14
N PRO A 85 27.80 3.99 -11.45
CA PRO A 85 26.97 3.16 -12.32
C PRO A 85 27.14 1.64 -12.03
N TRP A 86 28.29 1.23 -11.58
CA TRP A 86 28.58 -0.17 -11.21
C TRP A 86 27.81 -0.63 -9.96
N LEU A 87 27.50 0.26 -9.05
CA LEU A 87 26.67 -0.03 -7.87
C LEU A 87 25.18 0.11 -8.21
N PHE A 88 24.82 1.15 -8.96
CA PHE A 88 23.44 1.44 -9.30
C PHE A 88 22.82 0.36 -10.17
N LYS A 89 23.50 -0.10 -11.22
CA LYS A 89 22.95 -1.07 -12.17
C LYS A 89 22.50 -2.38 -11.52
N PRO A 90 23.33 -3.11 -10.72
CA PRO A 90 22.92 -4.36 -10.10
C PRO A 90 21.84 -4.15 -9.02
N LEU A 91 21.94 -3.07 -8.24
CA LEU A 91 20.98 -2.77 -7.18
C LEU A 91 19.60 -2.42 -7.78
N ASN A 92 19.58 -1.58 -8.81
CA ASN A 92 18.34 -1.22 -9.50
C ASN A 92 17.73 -2.44 -10.22
N TRP A 93 18.55 -3.27 -10.85
CA TRP A 93 18.09 -4.52 -11.46
C TRP A 93 17.42 -5.42 -10.43
N PHE A 94 18.09 -5.66 -9.29
CA PHE A 94 17.56 -6.47 -8.19
C PHE A 94 16.22 -5.93 -7.68
N VAL A 95 16.15 -4.66 -7.31
CA VAL A 95 14.93 -4.05 -6.76
C VAL A 95 13.79 -4.04 -7.80
N THR A 96 14.11 -3.82 -9.10
CA THR A 96 13.08 -3.86 -10.14
C THR A 96 12.55 -5.27 -10.33
N THR A 97 13.43 -6.28 -10.37
CA THR A 97 13.03 -7.69 -10.49
C THR A 97 12.19 -8.15 -9.30
N VAL A 98 12.60 -7.74 -8.08
CA VAL A 98 11.82 -8.02 -6.86
C VAL A 98 10.43 -7.38 -6.91
N HIS A 99 10.33 -6.18 -7.44
CA HIS A 99 9.03 -5.48 -7.59
C HIS A 99 8.10 -6.14 -8.61
N ASP A 100 8.63 -6.85 -9.60
CA ASP A 100 7.83 -7.56 -10.61
C ASP A 100 7.24 -8.89 -10.08
N ILE A 101 7.74 -9.39 -8.93
CA ILE A 101 7.20 -10.58 -8.26
C ILE A 101 5.93 -10.18 -7.47
N PRO A 102 4.85 -10.96 -7.50
CA PRO A 102 3.69 -10.71 -6.65
C PRO A 102 4.09 -10.62 -5.17
N SER A 103 3.67 -9.56 -4.48
CA SER A 103 4.10 -9.26 -3.10
C SER A 103 3.84 -10.38 -2.10
N VAL A 104 2.76 -11.17 -2.29
CA VAL A 104 2.49 -12.38 -1.49
C VAL A 104 3.59 -13.42 -1.68
N ALA A 105 3.89 -13.76 -2.94
CA ALA A 105 4.92 -14.74 -3.28
C ALA A 105 6.30 -14.29 -2.82
N LEU A 106 6.59 -13.00 -2.96
CA LEU A 106 7.83 -12.40 -2.47
C LEU A 106 7.98 -12.57 -0.97
N MET A 107 6.94 -12.28 -0.19
CA MET A 107 6.97 -12.42 1.27
C MET A 107 7.21 -13.86 1.69
N MET A 108 6.52 -14.83 1.05
CA MET A 108 6.73 -16.25 1.31
C MET A 108 8.14 -16.72 0.92
N LEU A 109 8.67 -16.23 -0.22
CA LEU A 109 10.01 -16.53 -0.68
C LEU A 109 11.08 -16.01 0.30
N PHE A 110 10.93 -14.79 0.78
CA PHE A 110 11.83 -14.24 1.80
C PHE A 110 11.79 -15.08 3.08
N TYR A 111 10.60 -15.42 3.57
CA TYR A 111 10.48 -16.13 4.84
C TYR A 111 10.94 -17.59 4.74
N TYR A 112 10.42 -18.37 3.78
CA TYR A 112 10.68 -19.81 3.72
C TYR A 112 11.96 -20.19 2.99
N VAL A 113 12.38 -19.39 1.99
CA VAL A 113 13.55 -19.74 1.16
C VAL A 113 14.80 -18.99 1.59
N ILE A 114 14.72 -17.64 1.71
CA ILE A 114 15.90 -16.83 2.02
C ILE A 114 16.29 -16.94 3.49
N PHE A 115 15.31 -16.84 4.39
CA PHE A 115 15.53 -16.90 5.84
C PHE A 115 15.21 -18.26 6.47
N ALA A 116 14.85 -19.28 5.66
CA ALA A 116 14.57 -20.65 6.07
C ALA A 116 13.58 -20.79 7.26
N GLY A 117 12.73 -19.80 7.50
CA GLY A 117 11.78 -19.78 8.62
C GLY A 117 12.38 -19.45 9.99
N GLU A 118 13.70 -19.21 10.08
CA GLU A 118 14.41 -18.98 11.34
C GLU A 118 14.25 -17.55 11.87
N MET A 119 13.96 -16.59 10.98
CA MET A 119 13.86 -15.18 11.34
C MET A 119 12.44 -14.80 11.78
N ASN A 120 12.34 -13.82 12.67
CA ASN A 120 11.04 -13.29 13.08
C ASN A 120 10.27 -12.75 11.85
N GLY A 121 9.07 -13.28 11.62
CA GLY A 121 8.27 -12.94 10.44
C GLY A 121 7.87 -11.46 10.35
N ILE A 122 7.79 -10.71 11.47
CA ILE A 122 7.60 -9.26 11.43
C ILE A 122 8.78 -8.59 10.74
N VAL A 123 10.01 -8.97 11.10
CA VAL A 123 11.25 -8.43 10.51
C VAL A 123 11.33 -8.79 9.03
N VAL A 124 11.02 -10.04 8.68
CA VAL A 124 10.97 -10.48 7.28
C VAL A 124 9.93 -9.69 6.48
N SER A 125 8.74 -9.46 7.04
CA SER A 125 7.70 -8.64 6.41
C SER A 125 8.18 -7.20 6.16
N ILE A 126 8.88 -6.60 7.13
CA ILE A 126 9.44 -5.25 7.02
C ILE A 126 10.46 -5.19 5.88
N ILE A 127 11.37 -6.15 5.81
CA ILE A 127 12.40 -6.21 4.77
C ILE A 127 11.77 -6.45 3.39
N ALA A 128 10.92 -7.46 3.26
CA ALA A 128 10.29 -7.82 1.99
C ALA A 128 9.45 -6.68 1.41
N LEU A 129 8.54 -6.09 2.22
CA LEU A 129 7.70 -4.97 1.78
C LEU A 129 8.51 -3.68 1.59
N GLY A 130 9.54 -3.45 2.41
CA GLY A 130 10.43 -2.32 2.27
C GLY A 130 11.18 -2.34 0.94
N VAL A 131 11.79 -3.48 0.58
CA VAL A 131 12.46 -3.66 -0.70
C VAL A 131 11.48 -3.59 -1.86
N TYR A 132 10.32 -4.26 -1.78
CA TYR A 132 9.28 -4.23 -2.80
C TYR A 132 8.84 -2.80 -3.13
N THR A 133 8.44 -2.03 -2.14
CA THR A 133 7.93 -0.67 -2.32
C THR A 133 9.03 0.32 -2.70
N SER A 134 10.30 0.08 -2.33
CA SER A 134 11.42 0.94 -2.71
C SER A 134 11.62 1.05 -4.22
N GLY A 135 11.26 0.00 -4.96
CA GLY A 135 11.30 0.00 -6.44
C GLY A 135 10.38 1.05 -7.06
N SER A 136 9.11 1.09 -6.64
CA SER A 136 8.14 2.11 -7.07
C SER A 136 8.56 3.50 -6.61
N LEU A 137 8.94 3.66 -5.34
CA LEU A 137 9.32 4.95 -4.78
C LEU A 137 10.56 5.53 -5.46
N SER A 138 11.55 4.71 -5.82
CA SER A 138 12.74 5.19 -6.52
C SER A 138 12.42 5.76 -7.90
N LYS A 139 11.54 5.09 -8.65
CA LYS A 139 11.04 5.56 -9.95
C LYS A 139 10.25 6.87 -9.78
N LEU A 140 9.36 6.92 -8.78
CA LEU A 140 8.56 8.08 -8.43
C LEU A 140 9.45 9.30 -8.14
N PHE A 141 10.40 9.17 -7.21
CA PHE A 141 11.31 10.25 -6.83
C PHE A 141 12.13 10.72 -8.01
N LYS A 142 12.71 9.81 -8.79
CA LYS A 142 13.49 10.15 -9.99
C LYS A 142 12.67 10.94 -11.00
N ILE A 143 11.48 10.47 -11.35
CA ILE A 143 10.61 11.09 -12.37
C ILE A 143 10.28 12.52 -11.95
N HIS A 144 9.78 12.72 -10.73
CA HIS A 144 9.35 14.05 -10.28
C HIS A 144 10.49 15.04 -10.08
N ILE A 145 11.68 14.56 -9.67
CA ILE A 145 12.88 15.41 -9.61
C ILE A 145 13.31 15.85 -11.02
N LEU A 146 13.29 14.95 -12.00
CA LEU A 146 13.69 15.27 -13.38
C LEU A 146 12.63 16.07 -14.14
N GLN A 147 11.36 16.03 -13.74
CA GLN A 147 10.30 16.85 -14.32
C GLN A 147 10.48 18.36 -14.03
N VAL A 148 11.18 18.71 -12.95
CA VAL A 148 11.55 20.09 -12.71
C VAL A 148 12.58 20.50 -13.76
N GLY A 149 12.17 21.35 -14.68
CA GLY A 149 12.94 21.69 -15.89
C GLY A 149 14.35 22.20 -15.57
N LYS A 150 15.31 21.82 -16.42
CA LYS A 150 16.73 22.25 -16.30
C LYS A 150 16.87 23.76 -16.26
N GLY A 151 16.02 24.52 -16.94
CA GLY A 151 16.01 25.98 -16.92
C GLY A 151 15.83 26.58 -15.51
N GLN A 152 15.12 25.89 -14.60
CA GLN A 152 15.02 26.31 -13.21
C GLN A 152 16.37 26.24 -12.47
N ILE A 153 17.15 25.20 -12.74
CA ILE A 153 18.50 25.05 -12.16
C ILE A 153 19.46 26.09 -12.78
N GLU A 154 19.37 26.30 -14.09
CA GLU A 154 20.18 27.29 -14.82
C GLU A 154 19.90 28.71 -14.33
N ALA A 155 18.61 29.08 -14.16
CA ALA A 155 18.23 30.38 -13.59
C ALA A 155 18.77 30.56 -12.16
N GLY A 156 18.66 29.53 -11.31
CA GLY A 156 19.25 29.57 -9.97
C GLY A 156 20.79 29.78 -9.99
N ARG A 157 21.47 29.14 -10.93
CA ARG A 157 22.93 29.31 -11.10
C ARG A 157 23.33 30.72 -11.58
N VAL A 158 22.52 31.33 -12.46
CA VAL A 158 22.73 32.73 -12.88
C VAL A 158 22.60 33.67 -11.66
N LEU A 159 21.74 33.35 -10.71
CA LEU A 159 21.60 34.12 -9.44
C LEU A 159 22.69 33.79 -8.41
N GLY A 160 23.74 33.04 -8.79
CA GLY A 160 24.85 32.70 -7.92
C GLY A 160 24.64 31.50 -6.99
N MET A 161 23.54 30.76 -7.13
CA MET A 161 23.28 29.56 -6.31
C MET A 161 24.20 28.41 -6.73
N THR A 162 24.70 27.66 -5.75
CA THR A 162 25.38 26.38 -6.01
C THR A 162 24.38 25.33 -6.43
N THR A 163 24.85 24.29 -7.14
CA THR A 163 23.95 23.16 -7.55
C THR A 163 23.19 22.56 -6.36
N PRO A 164 23.78 22.27 -5.19
CA PRO A 164 23.01 21.75 -4.04
C PRO A 164 21.97 22.76 -3.55
N GLN A 165 22.22 24.04 -3.60
CA GLN A 165 21.25 25.09 -3.24
C GLN A 165 20.06 25.10 -4.22
N CYS A 166 20.32 24.99 -5.54
CA CYS A 166 19.24 24.84 -6.54
C CYS A 166 18.37 23.63 -6.25
N TYR A 167 18.96 22.47 -5.96
CA TYR A 167 18.19 21.28 -5.60
C TYR A 167 17.37 21.50 -4.32
N LYS A 168 17.96 22.04 -3.26
CA LYS A 168 17.31 22.23 -1.96
C LYS A 168 16.16 23.24 -2.01
N TYR A 169 16.35 24.37 -2.68
CA TYR A 169 15.42 25.51 -2.60
C TYR A 169 14.49 25.63 -3.81
N ILE A 170 14.83 25.02 -4.94
CA ILE A 170 14.03 25.13 -6.17
C ILE A 170 13.42 23.76 -6.55
N VAL A 171 14.27 22.72 -6.71
CA VAL A 171 13.84 21.43 -7.26
C VAL A 171 13.04 20.62 -6.27
N LEU A 172 13.56 20.38 -5.06
CA LEU A 172 12.92 19.49 -4.09
C LEU A 172 11.52 19.96 -3.67
N PRO A 173 11.26 21.26 -3.37
CA PRO A 173 9.91 21.68 -3.01
C PRO A 173 8.90 21.43 -4.12
N GLN A 174 9.25 21.70 -5.37
CA GLN A 174 8.38 21.47 -6.52
C GLN A 174 8.16 19.97 -6.77
N ALA A 175 9.23 19.17 -6.73
CA ALA A 175 9.17 17.72 -6.91
C ALA A 175 8.30 17.05 -5.84
N VAL A 176 8.46 17.43 -4.56
CA VAL A 176 7.64 16.87 -3.47
C VAL A 176 6.17 17.21 -3.66
N LYS A 177 5.85 18.44 -4.05
CA LYS A 177 4.44 18.81 -4.31
C LYS A 177 3.81 17.96 -5.42
N SER A 178 4.53 17.78 -6.53
CA SER A 178 4.03 17.05 -7.69
C SER A 178 3.91 15.53 -7.44
N MET A 179 4.81 14.94 -6.63
CA MET A 179 4.78 13.49 -6.36
C MET A 179 3.81 13.10 -5.23
N LEU A 180 3.36 14.04 -4.40
CA LEU A 180 2.60 13.76 -3.18
C LEU A 180 1.38 12.83 -3.36
N PRO A 181 0.51 13.01 -4.38
CA PRO A 181 -0.64 12.13 -4.57
C PRO A 181 -0.24 10.68 -4.85
N LEU A 182 0.78 10.47 -5.69
CA LEU A 182 1.28 9.14 -6.04
C LEU A 182 2.03 8.50 -4.87
N PHE A 183 2.78 9.29 -4.10
CA PHE A 183 3.45 8.82 -2.90
C PHE A 183 2.46 8.29 -1.85
N ILE A 184 1.36 9.00 -1.62
CA ILE A 184 0.27 8.54 -0.74
C ILE A 184 -0.36 7.25 -1.29
N ALA A 185 -0.57 7.16 -2.61
CA ALA A 185 -1.13 5.96 -3.24
C ALA A 185 -0.22 4.74 -3.04
N GLU A 186 1.10 4.88 -3.20
CA GLU A 186 2.08 3.81 -2.97
C GLU A 186 2.07 3.33 -1.52
N LEU A 187 2.03 4.23 -0.55
CA LEU A 187 1.95 3.84 0.86
C LEU A 187 0.63 3.14 1.21
N LYS A 188 -0.48 3.51 0.57
CA LYS A 188 -1.75 2.78 0.74
C LYS A 188 -1.71 1.38 0.12
N ILE A 189 -1.01 1.20 -1.00
CA ILE A 189 -0.75 -0.12 -1.59
C ILE A 189 0.07 -0.96 -0.62
N GLN A 190 1.13 -0.39 -0.05
CA GLN A 190 1.97 -1.06 0.95
C GLN A 190 1.18 -1.41 2.22
N LEU A 191 0.30 -0.53 2.71
CA LEU A 191 -0.56 -0.83 3.85
C LEU A 191 -1.41 -2.09 3.59
N ARG A 192 -2.04 -2.19 2.42
CA ARG A 192 -2.82 -3.38 2.05
C ARG A 192 -1.94 -4.63 1.95
N ALA A 193 -0.70 -4.48 1.47
CA ALA A 193 0.24 -5.60 1.36
C ALA A 193 0.71 -6.14 2.72
N THR A 194 0.56 -5.39 3.82
CA THR A 194 0.87 -5.93 5.17
C THR A 194 -0.01 -7.11 5.55
N SER A 195 -1.22 -7.23 4.98
CA SER A 195 -2.12 -8.37 5.20
C SER A 195 -1.55 -9.71 4.74
N TYR A 196 -0.51 -9.69 3.92
CA TYR A 196 0.18 -10.91 3.49
C TYR A 196 1.09 -11.50 4.56
N ALA A 197 1.37 -10.77 5.65
CA ALA A 197 2.13 -11.29 6.80
C ALA A 197 1.43 -12.49 7.47
N GLY A 198 0.13 -12.59 7.35
CA GLY A 198 -0.64 -13.76 7.80
C GLY A 198 -0.19 -15.07 7.16
N TYR A 199 0.29 -15.07 5.91
CA TYR A 199 0.79 -16.26 5.20
C TYR A 199 2.12 -16.78 5.75
N ILE A 200 2.88 -15.96 6.46
CA ILE A 200 4.13 -16.34 7.13
C ILE A 200 3.95 -16.42 8.65
N SER A 201 2.78 -16.82 9.08
CA SER A 201 2.40 -17.11 10.48
C SER A 201 2.42 -15.90 11.43
N GLN A 202 2.44 -14.67 10.93
CA GLN A 202 2.31 -13.49 11.77
C GLN A 202 0.83 -13.19 12.07
N ASN A 203 0.55 -12.73 13.28
CA ASN A 203 -0.80 -12.34 13.70
C ASN A 203 -1.05 -10.88 13.29
N ASP A 204 -1.22 -10.64 11.99
CA ASP A 204 -1.69 -9.38 11.45
C ASP A 204 -3.21 -9.21 11.62
N LEU A 205 -3.75 -8.08 11.19
CA LEU A 205 -5.17 -7.77 11.34
C LEU A 205 -6.07 -8.79 10.62
N ILE A 206 -5.71 -9.24 9.42
CA ILE A 206 -6.51 -10.21 8.65
C ILE A 206 -6.49 -11.59 9.31
N LYS A 207 -5.32 -12.04 9.79
CA LYS A 207 -5.22 -13.32 10.51
C LYS A 207 -5.97 -13.29 11.85
N ALA A 208 -5.94 -12.15 12.55
CA ALA A 208 -6.75 -11.95 13.75
C ALA A 208 -8.25 -12.07 13.46
N VAL A 209 -8.72 -11.51 12.35
CA VAL A 209 -10.10 -11.64 11.87
C VAL A 209 -10.45 -13.10 11.59
N PHE A 210 -9.60 -13.86 10.90
CA PHE A 210 -9.82 -15.29 10.67
C PHE A 210 -9.87 -16.11 11.98
N ALA A 211 -9.08 -15.73 12.99
CA ALA A 211 -9.15 -16.36 14.32
C ALA A 211 -10.49 -16.08 15.00
N VAL A 212 -10.99 -14.84 14.91
CA VAL A 212 -12.31 -14.45 15.43
C VAL A 212 -13.42 -15.16 14.68
N GLN A 213 -13.36 -15.23 13.34
CA GLN A 213 -14.34 -15.99 12.53
C GLN A 213 -14.45 -17.45 12.98
N LYS A 214 -13.30 -18.09 13.19
CA LYS A 214 -13.27 -19.48 13.64
C LYS A 214 -13.81 -19.67 15.07
N GLN A 215 -13.58 -18.69 15.94
CA GLN A 215 -14.00 -18.77 17.34
C GLN A 215 -15.50 -18.54 17.51
N TYR A 216 -16.11 -17.67 16.72
CA TYR A 216 -17.50 -17.25 16.84
C TYR A 216 -18.40 -17.79 15.72
N ASP A 217 -17.86 -18.58 14.79
CA ASP A 217 -18.55 -19.16 13.61
C ASP A 217 -19.28 -18.10 12.76
N ASP A 218 -18.70 -16.87 12.73
CA ASP A 218 -19.21 -15.78 11.93
C ASP A 218 -18.14 -15.20 11.02
N THR A 219 -18.47 -15.16 9.74
CA THR A 219 -17.55 -14.67 8.71
C THR A 219 -17.76 -13.19 8.40
N PHE A 220 -18.96 -12.67 8.59
CA PHE A 220 -19.37 -11.39 8.02
C PHE A 220 -18.89 -10.20 8.86
N ILE A 221 -19.21 -10.19 10.15
CA ILE A 221 -18.91 -9.05 11.03
C ILE A 221 -17.41 -8.82 11.22
N PRO A 222 -16.57 -9.84 11.49
CA PRO A 222 -15.13 -9.60 11.62
C PRO A 222 -14.49 -9.02 10.35
N LEU A 223 -14.96 -9.40 9.14
CA LEU A 223 -14.48 -8.82 7.89
C LEU A 223 -14.86 -7.35 7.72
N ILE A 224 -16.08 -6.98 8.12
CA ILE A 224 -16.49 -5.56 8.12
C ILE A 224 -15.62 -4.75 9.06
N ILE A 225 -15.38 -5.24 10.28
CA ILE A 225 -14.53 -4.58 11.26
C ILE A 225 -13.12 -4.36 10.70
N ALA A 226 -12.51 -5.40 10.12
CA ALA A 226 -11.19 -5.27 9.50
C ALA A 226 -11.19 -4.24 8.37
N SER A 227 -12.22 -4.26 7.51
CA SER A 227 -12.34 -3.31 6.41
C SER A 227 -12.42 -1.87 6.91
N ILE A 228 -13.18 -1.62 7.99
CA ILE A 228 -13.27 -0.32 8.63
C ILE A 228 -11.90 0.11 9.18
N PHE A 229 -11.16 -0.78 9.84
CA PHE A 229 -9.81 -0.46 10.33
C PHE A 229 -8.85 -0.10 9.20
N TYR A 230 -8.85 -0.85 8.07
CA TYR A 230 -8.03 -0.50 6.92
C TYR A 230 -8.42 0.85 6.30
N LEU A 231 -9.72 1.19 6.26
CA LEU A 231 -10.19 2.50 5.80
C LEU A 231 -9.71 3.62 6.71
N ILE A 232 -9.84 3.44 8.04
CA ILE A 232 -9.37 4.42 9.03
C ILE A 232 -7.86 4.62 8.91
N LEU A 233 -7.07 3.55 8.87
CA LEU A 233 -5.62 3.63 8.70
C LEU A 233 -5.23 4.33 7.40
N SER A 234 -5.89 3.98 6.29
CA SER A 234 -5.66 4.61 4.98
C SER A 234 -5.98 6.11 4.97
N TRP A 235 -7.06 6.51 5.66
CA TRP A 235 -7.41 7.91 5.84
C TRP A 235 -6.39 8.63 6.73
N MET A 236 -6.01 8.05 7.87
CA MET A 236 -5.01 8.63 8.79
C MET A 236 -3.67 8.85 8.08
N ILE A 237 -3.20 7.90 7.27
CA ILE A 237 -1.96 8.04 6.48
C ILE A 237 -2.07 9.25 5.55
N THR A 238 -3.20 9.42 4.86
CA THR A 238 -3.42 10.55 3.96
C THR A 238 -3.31 11.87 4.71
N GLN A 239 -4.06 12.01 5.82
CA GLN A 239 -4.07 13.24 6.62
C GLN A 239 -2.69 13.55 7.21
N LEU A 240 -2.01 12.53 7.74
CA LEU A 240 -0.69 12.69 8.32
C LEU A 240 0.34 13.18 7.30
N ILE A 241 0.37 12.56 6.12
CA ILE A 241 1.35 12.93 5.08
C ILE A 241 1.06 14.33 4.53
N GLN A 242 -0.20 14.66 4.26
CA GLN A 242 -0.60 15.99 3.82
C GLN A 242 -0.22 17.05 4.86
N PHE A 243 -0.53 16.82 6.14
CA PHE A 243 -0.16 17.70 7.23
C PHE A 243 1.36 17.93 7.33
N LEU A 244 2.15 16.86 7.25
CA LEU A 244 3.61 16.94 7.28
C LEU A 244 4.16 17.72 6.08
N CYS A 245 3.62 17.49 4.89
CA CYS A 245 4.05 18.19 3.68
C CYS A 245 3.73 19.70 3.75
N VAL A 246 2.52 20.06 4.18
CA VAL A 246 2.15 21.49 4.39
C VAL A 246 3.09 22.15 5.39
N LYS A 247 3.35 21.48 6.53
CA LYS A 247 4.21 22.03 7.58
C LYS A 247 5.68 22.17 7.15
N ILE A 248 6.23 21.18 6.43
CA ILE A 248 7.66 21.16 6.04
C ILE A 248 7.93 22.13 4.88
N PHE A 249 7.06 22.15 3.89
CA PHE A 249 7.27 22.92 2.66
C PHE A 249 6.48 24.23 2.61
N LYS A 250 5.74 24.58 3.68
CA LYS A 250 4.92 25.82 3.78
C LYS A 250 4.00 25.98 2.56
N TYR A 251 3.29 24.92 2.18
CA TYR A 251 2.28 25.00 1.14
C TYR A 251 1.00 25.62 1.72
N ASP A 252 0.57 26.70 1.13
CA ASP A 252 -0.79 27.25 1.26
C ASP A 252 -1.75 26.52 0.32
#